data_94e17e8937f833df75ca917cb0ae07d1
#
_entry.id   94e17e8937f833df75ca917cb0ae07d1
#
_cell.length_a   1.000
_cell.length_b   1.000
_cell.length_c   1.000
_cell.angle_alpha   90.00
_cell.angle_beta   90.00
_cell.angle_gamma   90.00
#
_symmetry.space_group_name_H-M   'P 1'
#
loop_
_entity.id
_entity.type
_entity.pdbx_description
1 polymer ?
#
loop_
_entity_poly.entity_id
_entity_poly.type
_entity_poly.pdbx_seq_one_letter_code
_entity_poly.pdbx_strand_id
1 'polypeptide(L)'
;MRMRPIVSLAAALAIGATTLASAGNLTGTVKYEGKVPNLKPIDMAADPNCAKKHTTPQPNEALVLGNGNTLGNVLVYVKSGLPAGKTFPAPKTPVVMDQKGCHYTPHVMGVMVGQPFKVLNSDGLLHNVHALPKVNKQFNMAMPANRTEATETFTKAEGVFTVKCDVHPWMNAYVGVFAHPFFAVTKPDGGFSIPGLPAGSYEIEAWHEKLGTKTGKVTVGADGSGKVDFSFSPPTGK
;
A
#
# COMPACT_ATOMS: atom_id res chain seq x y z
N MET A 1 -65.68 -26.34 -45.56
CA MET A 1 -64.54 -25.39 -45.46
C MET A 1 -64.42 -24.99 -44.00
N ARG A 2 -63.47 -25.61 -43.24
CA ARG A 2 -63.28 -25.38 -41.78
C ARG A 2 -62.02 -24.46 -41.61
N MET A 3 -62.28 -23.24 -41.15
CA MET A 3 -61.23 -22.31 -40.75
C MET A 3 -60.61 -22.74 -39.41
N ARG A 4 -59.28 -22.90 -39.42
CA ARG A 4 -58.47 -23.15 -38.20
C ARG A 4 -58.05 -21.80 -37.60
N PRO A 5 -58.15 -21.59 -36.31
CA PRO A 5 -57.60 -20.36 -35.68
C PRO A 5 -56.09 -20.41 -35.58
N ILE A 6 -55.44 -19.32 -35.96
CA ILE A 6 -54.00 -19.09 -35.77
C ILE A 6 -53.82 -18.58 -34.35
N VAL A 7 -53.15 -19.37 -33.51
CA VAL A 7 -52.74 -18.95 -32.18
C VAL A 7 -51.37 -18.27 -32.30
N SER A 8 -51.33 -16.96 -32.16
CA SER A 8 -50.09 -16.19 -32.12
C SER A 8 -49.49 -16.30 -30.71
N LEU A 9 -48.33 -16.96 -30.62
CA LEU A 9 -47.55 -17.08 -29.41
C LEU A 9 -46.66 -15.81 -29.29
N ALA A 10 -47.04 -14.86 -28.43
CA ALA A 10 -46.19 -13.70 -28.12
C ALA A 10 -45.12 -14.11 -27.12
N ALA A 11 -43.86 -14.22 -27.59
CA ALA A 11 -42.73 -14.42 -26.72
C ALA A 11 -42.34 -13.11 -26.04
N ALA A 12 -42.60 -13.02 -24.73
CA ALA A 12 -42.12 -11.90 -23.90
C ALA A 12 -40.63 -12.03 -23.64
N LEU A 13 -39.85 -11.16 -24.27
CA LEU A 13 -38.40 -11.03 -24.02
C LEU A 13 -38.20 -10.33 -22.67
N ALA A 14 -37.87 -11.06 -21.62
CA ALA A 14 -37.46 -10.49 -20.34
C ALA A 14 -36.05 -9.92 -20.48
N ILE A 15 -35.91 -8.60 -20.64
CA ILE A 15 -34.66 -7.89 -20.59
C ILE A 15 -34.22 -7.84 -19.12
N GLY A 16 -33.36 -8.75 -18.74
CA GLY A 16 -32.69 -8.73 -17.44
C GLY A 16 -31.79 -7.48 -17.34
N ALA A 17 -32.19 -6.49 -16.55
CA ALA A 17 -31.36 -5.35 -16.22
C ALA A 17 -30.20 -5.86 -15.35
N THR A 18 -29.04 -6.04 -15.96
CA THR A 18 -27.79 -6.20 -15.20
C THR A 18 -27.48 -4.87 -14.53
N THR A 19 -27.80 -4.75 -13.25
CA THR A 19 -27.31 -3.65 -12.43
C THR A 19 -25.78 -3.77 -12.38
N LEU A 20 -25.09 -2.85 -13.04
CA LEU A 20 -23.66 -2.65 -12.85
C LEU A 20 -23.49 -2.31 -11.36
N ALA A 21 -22.96 -3.26 -10.59
CA ALA A 21 -22.58 -2.99 -9.21
C ALA A 21 -21.57 -1.84 -9.24
N SER A 22 -21.95 -0.69 -8.69
CA SER A 22 -21.05 0.45 -8.54
C SER A 22 -19.84 -0.03 -7.71
N ALA A 23 -18.66 0.06 -8.29
CA ALA A 23 -17.43 -0.28 -7.58
C ALA A 23 -17.19 0.82 -6.55
N GLY A 24 -17.29 0.50 -5.28
CA GLY A 24 -17.22 1.47 -4.23
C GLY A 24 -15.82 1.88 -3.82
N ASN A 25 -15.79 2.93 -3.03
CA ASN A 25 -14.56 3.40 -2.37
C ASN A 25 -14.66 3.12 -0.87
N LEU A 26 -13.79 2.27 -0.36
CA LEU A 26 -13.55 2.21 1.07
C LEU A 26 -12.64 3.38 1.45
N THR A 27 -13.12 4.23 2.34
CA THR A 27 -12.37 5.39 2.82
C THR A 27 -12.20 5.36 4.33
N GLY A 28 -11.26 6.14 4.83
CA GLY A 28 -11.08 6.31 6.28
C GLY A 28 -9.94 7.23 6.60
N THR A 29 -9.74 7.43 7.91
CA THR A 29 -8.66 8.24 8.47
C THR A 29 -7.95 7.43 9.54
N VAL A 30 -6.63 7.56 9.58
CA VAL A 30 -5.79 6.98 10.63
C VAL A 30 -5.26 8.10 11.52
N LYS A 31 -5.34 7.90 12.84
CA LYS A 31 -4.87 8.85 13.84
C LYS A 31 -3.89 8.18 14.82
N TYR A 32 -3.03 9.01 15.38
CA TYR A 32 -2.18 8.64 16.51
C TYR A 32 -2.76 9.19 17.81
N GLU A 33 -2.90 8.34 18.81
CA GLU A 33 -3.39 8.67 20.14
C GLU A 33 -2.26 8.51 21.15
N GLY A 34 -2.01 9.57 21.92
CA GLY A 34 -0.99 9.57 22.95
C GLY A 34 -0.01 10.74 22.84
N LYS A 35 0.98 10.72 23.72
CA LYS A 35 2.04 11.74 23.73
C LYS A 35 2.92 11.56 22.49
N VAL A 36 3.01 12.62 21.69
CA VAL A 36 3.90 12.64 20.51
C VAL A 36 5.36 12.58 20.97
N PRO A 37 6.14 11.56 20.55
CA PRO A 37 7.54 11.49 20.90
C PRO A 37 8.33 12.56 20.14
N ASN A 38 9.35 13.10 20.79
CA ASN A 38 10.31 14.00 20.13
C ASN A 38 11.33 13.12 19.36
N LEU A 39 11.05 12.84 18.11
CA LEU A 39 11.95 12.11 17.23
C LEU A 39 13.05 13.05 16.73
N LYS A 40 14.31 12.65 16.91
CA LYS A 40 15.43 13.37 16.34
C LYS A 40 15.40 13.23 14.81
N PRO A 41 15.81 14.29 14.08
CA PRO A 41 16.03 14.18 12.64
C PRO A 41 17.00 13.05 12.30
N ILE A 42 16.95 12.59 11.05
CA ILE A 42 17.89 11.58 10.56
C ILE A 42 19.30 12.18 10.56
N ASP A 43 20.23 11.47 11.20
CA ASP A 43 21.65 11.84 11.19
C ASP A 43 22.35 11.19 10.00
N MET A 44 22.77 11.99 9.05
CA MET A 44 23.51 11.58 7.85
C MET A 44 24.99 11.93 7.92
N ALA A 45 25.52 12.32 9.09
CA ALA A 45 26.90 12.78 9.24
C ALA A 45 27.95 11.72 8.85
N ALA A 46 27.57 10.43 8.91
CA ALA A 46 28.43 9.32 8.48
C ALA A 46 28.75 9.33 6.98
N ASP A 47 27.91 9.95 6.12
CA ASP A 47 28.20 10.21 4.71
C ASP A 47 27.99 11.69 4.37
N PRO A 48 29.08 12.47 4.26
CA PRO A 48 29.01 13.89 3.91
C PRO A 48 28.35 14.16 2.54
N ASN A 49 28.35 13.20 1.60
CA ASN A 49 27.69 13.38 0.31
C ASN A 49 26.16 13.30 0.45
N CYS A 50 25.68 12.47 1.36
CA CYS A 50 24.26 12.44 1.73
C CYS A 50 23.87 13.73 2.48
N ALA A 51 24.63 14.11 3.49
CA ALA A 51 24.35 15.32 4.27
C ALA A 51 24.28 16.58 3.39
N LYS A 52 25.17 16.75 2.42
CA LYS A 52 25.20 17.89 1.48
C LYS A 52 23.99 17.96 0.53
N LYS A 53 23.22 16.88 0.36
CA LYS A 53 22.01 16.91 -0.47
C LYS A 53 20.86 17.67 0.19
N HIS A 54 20.97 18.01 1.47
CA HIS A 54 19.93 18.65 2.26
C HIS A 54 20.39 19.95 2.87
N THR A 55 19.56 20.97 2.76
CA THR A 55 19.78 22.29 3.38
C THR A 55 19.13 22.38 4.77
N THR A 56 18.27 21.43 5.10
CA THR A 56 17.57 21.34 6.40
C THR A 56 17.65 19.92 6.95
N PRO A 57 17.58 19.75 8.28
CA PRO A 57 17.51 18.44 8.89
C PRO A 57 16.35 17.62 8.33
N GLN A 58 16.60 16.37 7.96
CA GLN A 58 15.56 15.49 7.40
C GLN A 58 14.73 14.87 8.52
N PRO A 59 13.39 14.93 8.42
CA PRO A 59 12.53 14.39 9.46
C PRO A 59 12.65 12.87 9.54
N ASN A 60 12.46 12.33 10.73
CA ASN A 60 12.37 10.90 10.93
C ASN A 60 11.03 10.39 10.40
N GLU A 61 11.06 9.41 9.51
CA GLU A 61 9.86 8.87 8.86
C GLU A 61 9.15 7.78 9.69
N ALA A 62 9.74 7.38 10.83
CA ALA A 62 9.17 6.34 11.69
C ALA A 62 7.85 6.76 12.38
N LEU A 63 7.51 8.04 12.37
CA LEU A 63 6.20 8.56 12.81
C LEU A 63 5.91 9.88 12.08
N VAL A 64 5.11 9.81 11.05
CA VAL A 64 4.72 10.98 10.23
C VAL A 64 3.36 11.47 10.68
N LEU A 65 3.32 12.59 11.39
CA LEU A 65 2.10 13.17 11.91
C LEU A 65 1.71 14.43 11.15
N GLY A 66 0.44 14.52 10.79
CA GLY A 66 -0.20 15.72 10.28
C GLY A 66 -1.02 16.45 11.36
N ASN A 67 -1.82 17.41 10.90
CA ASN A 67 -2.67 18.21 11.78
C ASN A 67 -3.67 17.32 12.55
N GLY A 68 -3.84 17.58 13.85
CA GLY A 68 -4.75 16.80 14.70
C GLY A 68 -4.30 15.36 14.93
N ASN A 69 -2.98 15.13 14.89
CA ASN A 69 -2.35 13.82 15.05
C ASN A 69 -2.82 12.77 14.04
N THR A 70 -3.15 13.20 12.82
CA THR A 70 -3.35 12.26 11.71
C THR A 70 -2.05 11.54 11.40
N LEU A 71 -2.12 10.25 11.00
CA LEU A 71 -0.95 9.39 10.88
C LEU A 71 -0.72 8.98 9.43
N GLY A 72 0.42 9.40 8.88
CA GLY A 72 0.93 8.98 7.57
C GLY A 72 1.71 7.67 7.63
N ASN A 73 2.08 7.17 6.46
CA ASN A 73 2.87 5.94 6.30
C ASN A 73 2.22 4.68 6.90
N VAL A 74 0.89 4.65 6.98
CA VAL A 74 0.14 3.44 7.36
C VAL A 74 -0.32 2.71 6.11
N LEU A 75 0.06 1.46 5.96
CA LEU A 75 -0.43 0.59 4.89
C LEU A 75 -1.75 -0.05 5.33
N VAL A 76 -2.84 0.32 4.64
CA VAL A 76 -4.20 -0.17 4.88
C VAL A 76 -4.59 -1.12 3.76
N TYR A 77 -5.09 -2.31 4.07
CA TYR A 77 -5.43 -3.31 3.07
C TYR A 77 -6.57 -4.23 3.50
N VAL A 78 -7.23 -4.82 2.51
CA VAL A 78 -8.23 -5.87 2.74
C VAL A 78 -7.52 -7.14 3.19
N LYS A 79 -7.77 -7.56 4.44
CA LYS A 79 -7.21 -8.78 5.01
C LYS A 79 -8.02 -10.03 4.65
N SER A 80 -9.34 -9.90 4.66
CA SER A 80 -10.27 -10.97 4.31
C SER A 80 -11.63 -10.45 3.85
N GLY A 81 -12.47 -11.33 3.32
CA GLY A 81 -13.82 -11.01 2.84
C GLY A 81 -13.93 -10.93 1.32
N LEU A 82 -12.83 -10.99 0.58
CA LEU A 82 -12.89 -11.08 -0.89
C LEU A 82 -13.48 -12.44 -1.31
N PRO A 83 -14.28 -12.46 -2.42
CA PRO A 83 -14.86 -13.70 -2.92
C PRO A 83 -13.78 -14.76 -3.18
N ALA A 84 -14.04 -15.98 -2.70
CA ALA A 84 -13.14 -17.10 -2.91
C ALA A 84 -12.91 -17.38 -4.40
N GLY A 85 -11.69 -17.72 -4.77
CA GLY A 85 -11.32 -18.04 -6.15
C GLY A 85 -11.22 -16.83 -7.10
N LYS A 86 -11.52 -15.61 -6.65
CA LYS A 86 -11.34 -14.43 -7.48
C LYS A 86 -9.87 -14.08 -7.63
N THR A 87 -9.40 -14.00 -8.87
CA THR A 87 -8.05 -13.59 -9.21
C THR A 87 -8.04 -12.16 -9.73
N PHE A 88 -6.95 -11.46 -9.47
CA PHE A 88 -6.75 -10.09 -9.91
C PHE A 88 -5.46 -10.01 -10.73
N PRO A 89 -5.55 -9.60 -12.02
CA PRO A 89 -4.35 -9.47 -12.85
C PRO A 89 -3.45 -8.36 -12.29
N ALA A 90 -2.16 -8.65 -12.23
CA ALA A 90 -1.18 -7.64 -11.82
C ALA A 90 -1.11 -6.50 -12.84
N PRO A 91 -1.05 -5.24 -12.39
CA PRO A 91 -0.78 -4.11 -13.28
C PRO A 91 0.57 -4.28 -13.98
N LYS A 92 0.64 -3.87 -15.25
CA LYS A 92 1.93 -3.81 -15.99
C LYS A 92 2.76 -2.58 -15.59
N THR A 93 2.10 -1.54 -15.08
CA THR A 93 2.77 -0.35 -14.56
C THR A 93 3.53 -0.71 -13.29
N PRO A 94 4.84 -0.42 -13.23
CA PRO A 94 5.64 -0.75 -12.06
C PRO A 94 5.26 0.09 -10.83
N VAL A 95 5.41 -0.49 -9.64
CA VAL A 95 5.58 0.29 -8.42
C VAL A 95 7.04 0.74 -8.39
N VAL A 96 7.26 2.02 -8.15
CA VAL A 96 8.59 2.62 -8.17
C VAL A 96 9.03 3.00 -6.76
N MET A 97 10.24 2.57 -6.38
CA MET A 97 10.96 3.03 -5.21
C MET A 97 12.23 3.74 -5.68
N ASP A 98 12.40 5.00 -5.32
CA ASP A 98 13.58 5.80 -5.71
C ASP A 98 14.52 6.01 -4.53
N GLN A 99 15.81 5.88 -4.78
CA GLN A 99 16.90 6.24 -3.88
C GLN A 99 17.30 7.68 -4.21
N LYS A 100 16.72 8.62 -3.47
CA LYS A 100 16.88 10.05 -3.71
C LYS A 100 17.06 10.81 -2.40
N GLY A 101 18.09 11.64 -2.34
CA GLY A 101 18.47 12.34 -1.12
C GLY A 101 18.91 11.39 0.00
N CYS A 102 19.47 10.23 -0.36
CA CYS A 102 19.81 9.15 0.58
C CYS A 102 18.61 8.70 1.44
N HIS A 103 17.43 8.61 0.79
CA HIS A 103 16.20 8.01 1.30
C HIS A 103 15.65 7.02 0.29
N TYR A 104 14.82 6.11 0.74
CA TYR A 104 13.89 5.38 -0.14
C TYR A 104 12.55 6.11 -0.19
N THR A 105 12.10 6.47 -1.37
CA THR A 105 10.83 7.16 -1.58
C THR A 105 9.94 6.36 -2.55
N PRO A 106 8.73 6.01 -2.18
CA PRO A 106 8.06 6.24 -0.89
C PRO A 106 8.62 5.33 0.23
N HIS A 107 8.43 5.74 1.49
CA HIS A 107 8.87 4.98 2.68
C HIS A 107 8.05 3.70 2.91
N VAL A 108 6.75 3.72 2.59
CA VAL A 108 5.84 2.56 2.69
C VAL A 108 5.10 2.38 1.37
N MET A 109 4.98 1.14 0.90
CA MET A 109 4.29 0.84 -0.35
C MET A 109 3.66 -0.54 -0.37
N GLY A 110 2.60 -0.69 -1.16
CA GLY A 110 2.02 -1.98 -1.53
C GLY A 110 2.34 -2.31 -2.98
N VAL A 111 2.52 -3.59 -3.27
CA VAL A 111 2.73 -4.12 -4.62
C VAL A 111 1.88 -5.37 -4.81
N MET A 112 1.36 -5.61 -6.01
CA MET A 112 0.67 -6.86 -6.30
C MET A 112 1.65 -7.97 -6.67
N VAL A 113 1.27 -9.20 -6.36
CA VAL A 113 1.96 -10.41 -6.86
C VAL A 113 2.07 -10.33 -8.38
N GLY A 114 3.30 -10.47 -8.91
CA GLY A 114 3.57 -10.39 -10.34
C GLY A 114 3.68 -8.96 -10.92
N GLN A 115 3.41 -7.92 -10.14
CA GLN A 115 3.62 -6.53 -10.56
C GLN A 115 5.11 -6.19 -10.55
N PRO A 116 5.64 -5.50 -11.57
CA PRO A 116 7.03 -5.05 -11.55
C PRO A 116 7.29 -4.09 -10.38
N PHE A 117 8.35 -4.36 -9.62
CA PHE A 117 8.90 -3.49 -8.59
C PHE A 117 10.18 -2.87 -9.11
N LYS A 118 10.09 -1.59 -9.53
CA LYS A 118 11.19 -0.85 -10.13
C LYS A 118 11.91 -0.03 -9.06
N VAL A 119 13.21 -0.20 -8.97
CA VAL A 119 14.07 0.60 -8.10
C VAL A 119 14.86 1.56 -8.94
N LEU A 120 14.89 2.83 -8.54
CA LEU A 120 15.72 3.87 -9.15
C LEU A 120 16.86 4.25 -8.20
N ASN A 121 17.97 4.71 -8.76
CA ASN A 121 19.03 5.40 -8.03
C ASN A 121 19.22 6.80 -8.66
N SER A 122 18.56 7.79 -8.10
CA SER A 122 18.59 9.19 -8.54
C SER A 122 19.66 10.02 -7.83
N ASP A 123 20.42 9.40 -6.93
CA ASP A 123 21.42 10.12 -6.13
C ASP A 123 22.79 10.25 -6.79
N GLY A 124 23.14 9.33 -7.71
CA GLY A 124 24.48 9.24 -8.25
C GLY A 124 25.52 8.83 -7.20
N LEU A 125 25.10 8.18 -6.12
CA LEU A 125 25.91 7.62 -5.05
C LEU A 125 25.76 6.10 -5.02
N LEU A 126 26.67 5.43 -4.31
CA LEU A 126 26.51 4.01 -4.02
C LEU A 126 25.45 3.80 -2.96
N HIS A 127 24.41 3.08 -3.33
CA HIS A 127 23.41 2.51 -2.43
C HIS A 127 23.31 1.00 -2.67
N ASN A 128 22.50 0.31 -1.89
CA ASN A 128 22.03 -1.03 -2.21
C ASN A 128 20.58 -1.20 -1.77
N VAL A 129 19.89 -2.19 -2.34
CA VAL A 129 18.53 -2.56 -1.98
C VAL A 129 18.56 -3.96 -1.42
N HIS A 130 18.49 -4.07 -0.10
CA HIS A 130 18.45 -5.32 0.63
C HIS A 130 17.00 -5.58 1.09
N ALA A 131 16.26 -6.35 0.29
CA ALA A 131 14.90 -6.76 0.60
C ALA A 131 14.89 -8.04 1.45
N LEU A 132 14.13 -8.02 2.54
CA LEU A 132 14.08 -9.05 3.56
C LEU A 132 12.69 -9.72 3.68
N PRO A 133 12.08 -10.18 2.57
CA PRO A 133 10.85 -10.94 2.61
C PRO A 133 11.06 -12.28 3.34
N LYS A 134 9.98 -12.84 3.89
CA LYS A 134 10.00 -14.15 4.57
C LYS A 134 9.47 -15.28 3.68
N VAL A 135 8.63 -14.95 2.70
CA VAL A 135 7.94 -15.90 1.80
C VAL A 135 8.50 -15.82 0.38
N ASN A 136 8.80 -14.63 -0.09
CA ASN A 136 9.47 -14.41 -1.37
C ASN A 136 10.99 -14.59 -1.22
N LYS A 137 11.69 -14.68 -2.36
CA LYS A 137 13.15 -14.71 -2.38
C LYS A 137 13.72 -13.38 -1.89
N GLN A 138 14.61 -13.44 -0.91
CA GLN A 138 15.41 -12.29 -0.51
C GLN A 138 16.41 -11.91 -1.60
N PHE A 139 16.71 -10.62 -1.71
CA PHE A 139 17.78 -10.15 -2.58
C PHE A 139 18.53 -8.98 -1.94
N ASN A 140 19.80 -8.87 -2.28
CA ASN A 140 20.63 -7.73 -1.92
C ASN A 140 21.35 -7.24 -3.17
N MET A 141 20.96 -6.09 -3.67
CA MET A 141 21.34 -5.59 -4.97
C MET A 141 22.12 -4.29 -4.82
N ALA A 142 23.39 -4.30 -5.18
CA ALA A 142 24.18 -3.09 -5.23
C ALA A 142 23.70 -2.16 -6.35
N MET A 143 23.57 -0.89 -6.04
CA MET A 143 23.18 0.20 -6.94
C MET A 143 24.29 1.29 -6.94
N PRO A 144 25.44 1.04 -7.61
CA PRO A 144 26.46 2.07 -7.78
C PRO A 144 25.93 3.24 -8.61
N ALA A 145 26.64 4.37 -8.59
CA ALA A 145 26.24 5.62 -9.25
C ALA A 145 25.83 5.47 -10.73
N ASN A 146 26.44 4.52 -11.44
CA ASN A 146 26.16 4.24 -12.85
C ASN A 146 25.03 3.23 -13.09
N ARG A 147 24.50 2.62 -12.03
CA ARG A 147 23.31 1.76 -12.11
C ARG A 147 22.09 2.53 -11.65
N THR A 148 21.40 3.16 -12.58
CA THR A 148 20.30 4.09 -12.30
C THR A 148 18.95 3.41 -12.08
N GLU A 149 18.81 2.14 -12.50
CA GLU A 149 17.57 1.39 -12.31
C GLU A 149 17.77 -0.13 -12.24
N ALA A 150 16.80 -0.78 -11.61
CA ALA A 150 16.67 -2.24 -11.60
C ALA A 150 15.18 -2.60 -11.42
N THR A 151 14.82 -3.83 -11.79
CA THR A 151 13.42 -4.29 -11.62
C THR A 151 13.43 -5.71 -11.06
N GLU A 152 12.60 -5.93 -10.05
CA GLU A 152 12.35 -7.21 -9.42
C GLU A 152 10.86 -7.53 -9.46
N THR A 153 10.48 -8.75 -9.08
CA THR A 153 9.08 -9.17 -9.05
C THR A 153 8.86 -10.14 -7.89
N PHE A 154 7.84 -9.86 -7.07
CA PHE A 154 7.43 -10.75 -6.01
C PHE A 154 6.37 -11.73 -6.52
N THR A 155 6.56 -13.02 -6.29
CA THR A 155 5.74 -14.10 -6.86
C THR A 155 4.69 -14.66 -5.91
N LYS A 156 4.74 -14.29 -4.63
CA LYS A 156 3.82 -14.75 -3.59
C LYS A 156 3.35 -13.59 -2.74
N ALA A 157 2.08 -13.62 -2.34
CA ALA A 157 1.57 -12.68 -1.36
C ALA A 157 2.22 -12.93 0.00
N GLU A 158 2.58 -11.82 0.67
CA GLU A 158 3.06 -11.86 2.06
C GLU A 158 2.78 -10.52 2.73
N GLY A 159 2.84 -10.50 4.04
CA GLY A 159 2.73 -9.29 4.81
C GLY A 159 3.87 -8.30 4.53
N VAL A 160 3.93 -7.26 5.34
CA VAL A 160 4.93 -6.20 5.15
C VAL A 160 6.31 -6.68 5.60
N PHE A 161 7.32 -6.42 4.79
CA PHE A 161 8.73 -6.68 5.10
C PHE A 161 9.58 -5.43 4.90
N THR A 162 10.77 -5.44 5.47
CA THR A 162 11.73 -4.34 5.41
C THR A 162 12.57 -4.43 4.13
N VAL A 163 12.82 -3.27 3.53
CA VAL A 163 13.88 -3.01 2.57
C VAL A 163 14.84 -2.03 3.22
N LYS A 164 16.14 -2.32 3.22
CA LYS A 164 17.16 -1.47 3.83
C LYS A 164 18.37 -1.26 2.93
N CYS A 165 19.13 -0.23 3.20
CA CYS A 165 20.45 -0.03 2.63
C CYS A 165 21.52 -0.48 3.65
N ASP A 166 22.46 -1.32 3.21
CA ASP A 166 23.56 -1.76 4.08
C ASP A 166 24.71 -0.72 4.10
N VAL A 167 24.71 0.23 3.15
CA VAL A 167 25.66 1.35 3.09
C VAL A 167 25.25 2.50 4.02
N HIS A 168 23.94 2.80 4.05
CA HIS A 168 23.39 3.92 4.82
C HIS A 168 22.32 3.39 5.79
N PRO A 169 22.65 3.16 7.06
CA PRO A 169 21.77 2.46 8.00
C PRO A 169 20.46 3.20 8.33
N TRP A 170 20.37 4.49 8.02
CA TRP A 170 19.11 5.25 8.13
C TRP A 170 18.14 5.05 6.98
N MET A 171 18.61 4.52 5.81
CA MET A 171 17.74 4.27 4.65
C MET A 171 16.99 2.96 4.82
N ASN A 172 15.71 3.04 5.04
CA ASN A 172 14.81 1.89 5.07
C ASN A 172 13.45 2.24 4.45
N ALA A 173 12.75 1.21 3.98
CA ALA A 173 11.39 1.26 3.47
C ALA A 173 10.66 -0.05 3.79
N TYR A 174 9.35 -0.05 3.59
CA TYR A 174 8.49 -1.19 3.89
C TYR A 174 7.61 -1.52 2.70
N VAL A 175 7.57 -2.79 2.34
CA VAL A 175 6.83 -3.29 1.16
C VAL A 175 5.86 -4.38 1.61
N GLY A 176 4.57 -4.21 1.31
CA GLY A 176 3.55 -5.25 1.43
C GLY A 176 3.26 -5.87 0.06
N VAL A 177 3.14 -7.21 -0.03
CA VAL A 177 2.85 -7.92 -1.29
C VAL A 177 1.47 -8.55 -1.24
N PHE A 178 0.57 -8.16 -2.14
CA PHE A 178 -0.83 -8.54 -2.11
C PHE A 178 -1.25 -9.30 -3.38
N ALA A 179 -2.16 -10.27 -3.22
CA ALA A 179 -2.79 -10.98 -4.34
C ALA A 179 -3.95 -10.19 -4.97
N HIS A 180 -4.22 -8.98 -4.51
CA HIS A 180 -5.34 -8.12 -4.92
C HIS A 180 -4.96 -6.64 -4.88
N PRO A 181 -5.69 -5.74 -5.58
CA PRO A 181 -5.37 -4.30 -5.65
C PRO A 181 -5.91 -3.47 -4.47
N PHE A 182 -6.57 -4.09 -3.49
CA PHE A 182 -7.31 -3.37 -2.44
C PHE A 182 -6.42 -3.03 -1.26
N PHE A 183 -5.54 -2.06 -1.46
CA PHE A 183 -4.67 -1.48 -0.44
C PHE A 183 -4.39 -0.01 -0.75
N ALA A 184 -4.02 0.75 0.26
CA ALA A 184 -3.60 2.14 0.15
C ALA A 184 -2.61 2.48 1.27
N VAL A 185 -1.81 3.51 1.07
CA VAL A 185 -0.94 4.08 2.12
C VAL A 185 -1.50 5.44 2.51
N THR A 186 -1.60 5.72 3.81
CA THR A 186 -2.07 7.02 4.29
C THR A 186 -1.05 8.11 4.00
N LYS A 187 -1.56 9.29 3.62
CA LYS A 187 -0.79 10.52 3.53
C LYS A 187 -0.63 11.15 4.92
N PRO A 188 0.15 12.24 5.09
CA PRO A 188 0.27 12.94 6.38
C PRO A 188 -1.06 13.41 6.98
N ASP A 189 -2.09 13.65 6.15
CA ASP A 189 -3.46 13.94 6.60
C ASP A 189 -4.20 12.72 7.16
N GLY A 190 -3.54 11.55 7.20
CA GLY A 190 -4.09 10.29 7.69
C GLY A 190 -5.14 9.65 6.79
N GLY A 191 -5.53 10.31 5.70
CA GLY A 191 -6.56 9.85 4.80
C GLY A 191 -6.10 8.69 3.91
N PHE A 192 -7.01 7.75 3.67
CA PHE A 192 -6.84 6.70 2.66
C PHE A 192 -8.11 6.46 1.86
N SER A 193 -7.96 5.93 0.65
CA SER A 193 -9.05 5.48 -0.20
C SER A 193 -8.63 4.24 -0.97
N ILE A 194 -9.43 3.18 -0.86
CA ILE A 194 -9.27 1.92 -1.60
C ILE A 194 -10.42 1.83 -2.59
N PRO A 195 -10.17 2.11 -3.87
CA PRO A 195 -11.20 2.13 -4.90
C PRO A 195 -11.59 0.74 -5.36
N GLY A 196 -12.80 0.62 -5.90
CA GLY A 196 -13.24 -0.56 -6.63
C GLY A 196 -13.54 -1.78 -5.76
N LEU A 197 -13.65 -1.63 -4.44
CA LEU A 197 -14.00 -2.73 -3.55
C LEU A 197 -15.49 -3.08 -3.73
N PRO A 198 -15.83 -4.32 -4.11
CA PRO A 198 -17.22 -4.73 -4.29
C PRO A 198 -18.05 -4.60 -3.01
N ALA A 199 -19.39 -4.51 -3.15
CA ALA A 199 -20.30 -4.61 -2.00
C ALA A 199 -20.04 -5.92 -1.23
N GLY A 200 -19.96 -5.84 0.09
CA GLY A 200 -19.63 -6.99 0.93
C GLY A 200 -19.11 -6.60 2.31
N SER A 201 -18.87 -7.61 3.14
CA SER A 201 -18.29 -7.44 4.47
C SER A 201 -16.83 -7.84 4.46
N TYR A 202 -15.96 -6.98 4.99
CA TYR A 202 -14.51 -7.12 4.93
C TYR A 202 -13.87 -6.93 6.30
N GLU A 203 -12.76 -7.61 6.51
CA GLU A 203 -11.79 -7.28 7.55
C GLU A 203 -10.66 -6.48 6.92
N ILE A 204 -10.43 -5.30 7.43
CA ILE A 204 -9.38 -4.37 6.99
C ILE A 204 -8.28 -4.37 8.03
N GLU A 205 -7.04 -4.45 7.57
CA GLU A 205 -5.87 -4.31 8.43
C GLU A 205 -5.12 -3.03 8.08
N ALA A 206 -4.72 -2.30 9.11
CA ALA A 206 -3.84 -1.13 9.04
C ALA A 206 -2.53 -1.50 9.72
N TRP A 207 -1.41 -1.33 9.02
CA TRP A 207 -0.06 -1.66 9.50
C TRP A 207 0.81 -0.40 9.57
N HIS A 208 1.56 -0.26 10.66
CA HIS A 208 2.55 0.79 10.85
C HIS A 208 3.85 0.21 11.43
N GLU A 209 5.00 0.67 10.94
CA GLU A 209 6.33 0.10 11.26
C GLU A 209 6.68 0.05 12.76
N LYS A 210 6.27 1.04 13.55
CA LYS A 210 6.55 1.15 14.99
C LYS A 210 5.37 0.80 15.87
N LEU A 211 4.14 0.92 15.35
CA LEU A 211 2.92 0.80 16.16
C LEU A 211 2.21 -0.54 15.97
N GLY A 212 2.74 -1.38 15.06
CA GLY A 212 2.17 -2.70 14.77
C GLY A 212 0.92 -2.64 13.89
N THR A 213 -0.05 -3.52 14.16
CA THR A 213 -1.25 -3.67 13.33
C THR A 213 -2.52 -3.38 14.12
N LYS A 214 -3.53 -2.88 13.41
CA LYS A 214 -4.91 -2.75 13.87
C LYS A 214 -5.84 -3.39 12.84
N THR A 215 -6.91 -4.01 13.28
CA THR A 215 -7.94 -4.56 12.39
C THR A 215 -9.28 -3.92 12.66
N GLY A 216 -10.07 -3.76 11.60
CA GLY A 216 -11.42 -3.24 11.66
C GLY A 216 -12.34 -3.99 10.69
N LYS A 217 -13.60 -4.14 11.02
CA LYS A 217 -14.62 -4.70 10.13
C LYS A 217 -15.40 -3.58 9.47
N VAL A 218 -15.71 -3.73 8.21
CA VAL A 218 -16.51 -2.78 7.43
C VAL A 218 -17.45 -3.52 6.48
N THR A 219 -18.63 -2.96 6.29
CA THR A 219 -19.52 -3.36 5.21
C THR A 219 -19.50 -2.27 4.14
N VAL A 220 -19.17 -2.67 2.91
CA VAL A 220 -19.31 -1.82 1.72
C VAL A 220 -20.71 -2.03 1.17
N GLY A 221 -21.48 -0.96 1.07
CA GLY A 221 -22.86 -0.99 0.61
C GLY A 221 -23.00 -1.26 -0.88
N ALA A 222 -24.24 -1.46 -1.35
CA ALA A 222 -24.54 -1.64 -2.78
C ALA A 222 -24.24 -0.36 -3.60
N ASP A 223 -24.23 0.80 -2.95
CA ASP A 223 -23.78 2.09 -3.50
C ASP A 223 -22.26 2.17 -3.61
N GLY A 224 -21.57 1.15 -3.11
CA GLY A 224 -20.13 1.02 -3.14
C GLY A 224 -19.40 1.83 -2.09
N SER A 225 -20.06 2.46 -1.12
CA SER A 225 -19.44 3.22 -0.05
C SER A 225 -19.14 2.35 1.17
N GLY A 226 -18.00 2.58 1.78
CA GLY A 226 -17.60 2.01 3.07
C GLY A 226 -16.69 2.96 3.80
N LYS A 227 -16.74 2.96 5.14
CA LYS A 227 -15.85 3.77 5.96
C LYS A 227 -15.32 2.98 7.15
N VAL A 228 -14.02 3.06 7.40
CA VAL A 228 -13.37 2.53 8.60
C VAL A 228 -12.22 3.44 9.00
N ASP A 229 -12.22 3.87 10.25
CA ASP A 229 -11.15 4.70 10.83
C ASP A 229 -10.30 3.85 11.78
N PHE A 230 -9.02 4.21 11.95
CA PHE A 230 -8.11 3.52 12.86
C PHE A 230 -7.42 4.51 13.80
N SER A 231 -7.15 4.03 15.00
CA SER A 231 -6.35 4.76 15.99
C SER A 231 -5.19 3.89 16.47
N PHE A 232 -3.98 4.45 16.44
CA PHE A 232 -2.78 3.83 16.97
C PHE A 232 -2.32 4.56 18.23
N SER A 233 -1.98 3.80 19.25
CA SER A 233 -1.35 4.31 20.48
C SER A 233 0.10 3.82 20.54
N PRO A 234 0.97 4.49 21.30
CA PRO A 234 2.30 3.95 21.59
C PRO A 234 2.18 2.51 22.09
N PRO A 235 3.14 1.63 21.76
CA PRO A 235 3.19 0.33 22.41
C PRO A 235 3.17 0.52 23.92
N THR A 236 2.23 -0.13 24.61
CA THR A 236 2.24 -0.16 26.08
C THR A 236 3.57 -0.78 26.51
N GLY A 237 4.41 -0.01 27.18
CA GLY A 237 5.79 -0.36 27.50
C GLY A 237 5.94 -1.77 28.08
N LYS A 238 6.99 -2.45 27.59
CA LYS A 238 7.64 -3.52 28.35
C LYS A 238 8.65 -2.90 29.29
#